data_2348035c030923aa2ac2b71c94dcdc50
#
_entry.id   2348035c030923aa2ac2b71c94dcdc50
#
_cell.length_a   1.000
_cell.length_b   1.000
_cell.length_c   1.000
_cell.angle_alpha   90.00
_cell.angle_beta   90.00
_cell.angle_gamma   90.00
#
_symmetry.space_group_name_H-M   'P 1'
#
loop_
_entity.id
_entity.type
_entity.pdbx_description
1 polymer ?
#
loop_
_entity_poly.entity_id
_entity_poly.type
_entity_poly.pdbx_seq_one_letter_code
_entity_poly.pdbx_strand_id
1 'polypeptide(L)'
;LYLEDTKSETIILDDNKIKSSDYSTDLGYGFRAVTGDVVAYSHSNEISDRSLKNSSQNLKSSLKGKRGIYNTEIKNTNQKFYNDIDPVEEKSLKSKIDILNEINNYARSLDSSVKQVTANFLGEKKNIEILRSGGQLLNDERPLVRFNVSVMVEKNGRKETGVYGVGGRQSYDVYLENENWKKVCDEAFRIATTNLDSKPSPAGE
;
A
#
# COMPACT_ATOMS: atom_id res chain seq x y z
N LEU A 1 9.52 17.61 -13.33
CA LEU A 1 9.28 16.23 -13.71
C LEU A 1 9.11 15.40 -12.45
N TYR A 2 8.10 14.56 -12.43
CA TYR A 2 7.84 13.53 -11.44
C TYR A 2 7.82 12.19 -12.17
N LEU A 3 8.56 11.22 -11.69
CA LEU A 3 8.54 9.84 -12.16
C LEU A 3 8.11 8.95 -11.02
N GLU A 4 7.31 7.94 -11.31
CA GLU A 4 6.87 6.94 -10.34
C GLU A 4 6.91 5.54 -10.96
N ASP A 5 7.43 4.59 -10.19
CA ASP A 5 7.35 3.16 -10.42
C ASP A 5 6.79 2.52 -9.16
N THR A 6 5.67 1.82 -9.29
CA THR A 6 4.98 1.18 -8.18
C THR A 6 4.78 -0.30 -8.47
N LYS A 7 5.20 -1.15 -7.54
CA LYS A 7 4.84 -2.57 -7.49
C LYS A 7 3.87 -2.75 -6.34
N SER A 8 2.82 -3.52 -6.54
CA SER A 8 1.90 -3.87 -5.47
C SER A 8 1.47 -5.33 -5.53
N GLU A 9 1.23 -5.90 -4.38
CA GLU A 9 0.76 -7.26 -4.19
C GLU A 9 -0.38 -7.28 -3.19
N THR A 10 -1.40 -8.08 -3.46
CA THR A 10 -2.49 -8.35 -2.52
C THR A 10 -2.76 -9.85 -2.52
N ILE A 11 -2.70 -10.48 -1.34
CA ILE A 11 -3.03 -11.89 -1.16
C ILE A 11 -4.15 -11.97 -0.14
N ILE A 12 -5.24 -12.62 -0.50
CA ILE A 12 -6.42 -12.78 0.36
C ILE A 12 -6.69 -14.27 0.55
N LEU A 13 -6.66 -14.69 1.81
CA LEU A 13 -7.22 -15.95 2.25
C LEU A 13 -8.61 -15.70 2.85
N ASP A 14 -9.59 -16.44 2.40
CA ASP A 14 -10.95 -16.41 2.91
C ASP A 14 -11.44 -17.83 3.11
N ASP A 15 -11.80 -18.14 4.34
CA ASP A 15 -12.38 -19.41 4.78
C ASP A 15 -11.60 -20.65 4.28
N ASN A 16 -10.32 -20.74 4.66
CA ASN A 16 -9.36 -21.81 4.30
C ASN A 16 -8.93 -21.86 2.84
N LYS A 17 -9.25 -20.87 2.02
CA LYS A 17 -8.89 -20.86 0.60
C LYS A 17 -8.26 -19.53 0.23
N ILE A 18 -7.25 -19.58 -0.64
CA ILE A 18 -6.77 -18.37 -1.29
C ILE A 18 -7.84 -17.92 -2.27
N LYS A 19 -8.45 -16.78 -2.00
CA LYS A 19 -9.49 -16.15 -2.80
C LYS A 19 -8.93 -15.37 -3.97
N SER A 20 -7.86 -14.62 -3.71
CA SER A 20 -7.11 -13.91 -4.74
C SER A 20 -5.64 -13.78 -4.36
N SER A 21 -4.82 -13.67 -5.40
CA SER A 21 -3.41 -13.30 -5.31
C SER A 21 -3.11 -12.44 -6.53
N ASP A 22 -3.08 -11.14 -6.31
CA ASP A 22 -2.95 -10.14 -7.35
C ASP A 22 -1.59 -9.46 -7.22
N TYR A 23 -0.92 -9.28 -8.35
CA TYR A 23 0.31 -8.53 -8.48
C TYR A 23 0.15 -7.51 -9.58
N SER A 24 0.55 -6.27 -9.35
CA SER A 24 0.51 -5.23 -10.36
C SER A 24 1.74 -4.35 -10.31
N THR A 25 2.09 -3.82 -11.48
CA THR A 25 3.09 -2.77 -11.63
C THR A 25 2.48 -1.58 -12.34
N ASP A 26 2.80 -0.39 -11.89
CA ASP A 26 2.40 0.86 -12.53
C ASP A 26 3.61 1.76 -12.67
N LEU A 27 3.78 2.33 -13.84
CA LEU A 27 4.91 3.16 -14.22
C LEU A 27 4.44 4.39 -14.97
N GLY A 28 4.95 5.57 -14.60
CA GLY A 28 4.57 6.77 -15.31
C GLY A 28 5.35 8.01 -14.89
N TYR A 29 5.08 9.08 -15.62
CA TYR A 29 5.61 10.39 -15.28
C TYR A 29 4.57 11.49 -15.40
N GLY A 30 4.80 12.58 -14.67
CA GLY A 30 4.09 13.82 -14.76
C GLY A 30 5.03 15.02 -14.94
N PHE A 31 4.76 15.84 -15.93
CA PHE A 31 5.37 17.17 -16.05
C PHE A 31 4.41 18.22 -15.52
N ARG A 32 4.93 19.11 -14.71
CA ARG A 32 4.23 20.33 -14.31
C ARG A 32 5.10 21.54 -14.61
N ALA A 33 4.53 22.52 -15.27
CA ALA A 33 5.19 23.80 -15.51
C ALA A 33 4.30 24.95 -15.01
N VAL A 34 4.92 25.94 -14.37
CA VAL A 34 4.22 27.10 -13.79
C VAL A 34 4.91 28.36 -14.29
N THR A 35 4.13 29.32 -14.78
CA THR A 35 4.62 30.63 -15.21
C THR A 35 3.61 31.71 -14.82
N GLY A 36 3.92 32.51 -13.79
CA GLY A 36 2.94 33.40 -13.17
C GLY A 36 1.74 32.58 -12.64
N ASP A 37 0.56 32.96 -13.08
CA ASP A 37 -0.71 32.30 -12.69
C ASP A 37 -1.09 31.13 -13.63
N VAL A 38 -0.27 30.86 -14.66
CA VAL A 38 -0.55 29.78 -15.62
C VAL A 38 0.14 28.49 -15.19
N VAL A 39 -0.64 27.43 -15.04
CA VAL A 39 -0.15 26.08 -14.77
C VAL A 39 -0.47 25.19 -15.96
N ALA A 40 0.54 24.48 -16.46
CA ALA A 40 0.40 23.44 -17.47
C ALA A 40 0.84 22.10 -16.90
N TYR A 41 0.15 21.02 -17.28
CA TYR A 41 0.41 19.67 -16.84
C TYR A 41 0.33 18.69 -18.02
N SER A 42 1.23 17.71 -18.04
CA SER A 42 1.21 16.60 -18.99
C SER A 42 1.68 15.35 -18.27
N HIS A 43 1.11 14.19 -18.58
CA HIS A 43 1.50 12.90 -18.01
C HIS A 43 1.47 11.80 -19.06
N SER A 44 2.18 10.72 -18.79
CA SER A 44 2.15 9.49 -19.59
C SER A 44 2.63 8.31 -18.75
N ASN A 45 2.17 7.12 -19.09
CA ASN A 45 2.69 5.86 -18.59
C ASN A 45 3.82 5.28 -19.48
N GLU A 46 4.12 5.91 -20.61
CA GLU A 46 5.25 5.56 -21.44
C GLU A 46 6.46 6.43 -21.08
N ILE A 47 7.47 5.86 -20.44
CA ILE A 47 8.74 6.51 -20.14
C ILE A 47 9.71 6.24 -21.29
N SER A 48 9.75 7.16 -22.25
CA SER A 48 10.69 7.15 -23.35
C SER A 48 11.15 8.58 -23.68
N ASP A 49 12.33 8.72 -24.27
CA ASP A 49 12.83 10.03 -24.73
C ASP A 49 11.83 10.74 -25.63
N ARG A 50 11.14 9.99 -26.49
CA ARG A 50 10.11 10.52 -27.39
C ARG A 50 8.92 11.06 -26.62
N SER A 51 8.40 10.28 -25.68
CA SER A 51 7.25 10.66 -24.86
C SER A 51 7.57 11.89 -24.01
N LEU A 52 8.72 11.90 -23.36
CA LEU A 52 9.20 13.04 -22.56
C LEU A 52 9.35 14.31 -23.39
N LYS A 53 9.95 14.22 -24.61
CA LYS A 53 10.09 15.35 -25.54
C LYS A 53 8.73 15.89 -25.99
N ASN A 54 7.80 15.00 -26.36
CA ASN A 54 6.46 15.40 -26.78
C ASN A 54 5.70 16.11 -25.65
N SER A 55 5.72 15.55 -24.45
CA SER A 55 5.10 16.18 -23.27
C SER A 55 5.71 17.55 -22.96
N SER A 56 7.04 17.66 -23.03
CA SER A 56 7.74 18.95 -22.86
C SER A 56 7.34 19.99 -23.91
N GLN A 57 7.16 19.58 -25.19
CA GLN A 57 6.72 20.48 -26.26
C GLN A 57 5.28 20.96 -26.06
N ASN A 58 4.39 20.04 -25.67
CA ASN A 58 2.99 20.37 -25.36
C ASN A 58 2.87 21.40 -24.22
N LEU A 59 3.66 21.24 -23.17
CA LEU A 59 3.74 22.20 -22.08
C LEU A 59 4.22 23.58 -22.55
N LYS A 60 5.27 23.62 -23.39
CA LYS A 60 5.80 24.88 -23.93
C LYS A 60 4.75 25.64 -24.75
N SER A 61 3.94 24.94 -25.54
CA SER A 61 2.89 25.56 -26.33
C SER A 61 1.80 26.20 -25.46
N SER A 62 1.49 25.60 -24.32
CA SER A 62 0.51 26.08 -23.36
C SER A 62 0.98 27.30 -22.56
N LEU A 63 2.28 27.47 -22.40
CA LEU A 63 2.90 28.53 -21.58
C LEU A 63 3.18 29.83 -22.34
N LYS A 64 2.74 29.97 -23.58
CA LYS A 64 2.84 31.19 -24.45
C LYS A 64 4.14 32.01 -24.23
N GLY A 65 5.22 31.55 -24.82
CA GLY A 65 6.34 32.42 -25.19
C GLY A 65 7.37 32.77 -24.10
N LYS A 66 7.26 32.33 -22.87
CA LYS A 66 8.31 32.48 -21.87
C LYS A 66 9.31 31.34 -21.98
N ARG A 67 10.49 31.62 -22.52
CA ARG A 67 11.59 30.67 -22.62
C ARG A 67 12.53 30.85 -21.43
N GLY A 68 12.75 29.76 -20.66
CA GLY A 68 13.85 29.66 -19.72
C GLY A 68 14.81 28.57 -20.23
N ILE A 69 16.08 28.80 -20.27
CA ILE A 69 17.12 27.77 -20.43
C ILE A 69 17.73 27.65 -19.02
N TYR A 70 17.59 26.50 -18.42
CA TYR A 70 18.29 26.20 -17.17
C TYR A 70 19.44 25.27 -17.49
N ASN A 71 20.67 25.79 -17.42
CA ASN A 71 21.87 25.00 -17.47
C ASN A 71 22.44 24.87 -16.06
N THR A 72 21.74 24.05 -15.24
CA THR A 72 22.08 23.87 -13.85
C THR A 72 22.49 22.41 -13.63
N GLU A 73 23.62 22.22 -12.95
CA GLU A 73 24.06 20.89 -12.53
C GLU A 73 22.99 20.20 -11.67
N ILE A 74 22.70 18.93 -11.96
CA ILE A 74 21.77 18.14 -11.18
C ILE A 74 22.42 17.79 -9.84
N LYS A 75 21.76 18.12 -8.75
CA LYS A 75 22.19 17.82 -7.39
C LYS A 75 21.15 16.98 -6.69
N ASN A 76 21.57 15.81 -6.21
CA ASN A 76 20.74 15.00 -5.33
C ASN A 76 20.67 15.68 -3.95
N THR A 77 19.47 16.04 -3.52
CA THR A 77 19.20 16.77 -2.27
C THR A 77 18.38 15.93 -1.29
N ASN A 78 18.24 14.64 -1.54
CA ASN A 78 17.36 13.78 -0.79
C ASN A 78 17.94 13.34 0.55
N GLN A 79 17.04 13.20 1.55
CA GLN A 79 17.28 12.42 2.76
C GLN A 79 16.42 11.16 2.68
N LYS A 80 17.06 9.98 2.80
CA LYS A 80 16.32 8.71 2.87
C LYS A 80 15.60 8.62 4.22
N PHE A 81 14.28 8.49 4.18
CA PHE A 81 13.44 8.34 5.39
C PHE A 81 13.10 6.88 5.69
N TYR A 82 13.21 6.01 4.68
CA TYR A 82 12.83 4.60 4.77
C TYR A 82 13.99 3.72 4.32
N ASN A 83 13.99 2.46 4.77
CA ASN A 83 14.92 1.45 4.33
C ASN A 83 14.59 1.00 2.90
N ASP A 84 15.62 0.59 2.14
CA ASP A 84 15.50 0.07 0.77
C ASP A 84 14.93 -1.38 0.79
N ILE A 85 13.76 -1.56 1.36
CA ILE A 85 13.08 -2.84 1.47
C ILE A 85 12.08 -2.95 0.32
N ASP A 86 12.01 -4.13 -0.30
CA ASP A 86 10.94 -4.47 -1.22
C ASP A 86 10.03 -5.53 -0.59
N PRO A 87 8.95 -5.12 0.09
CA PRO A 87 8.09 -6.06 0.80
C PRO A 87 7.36 -7.03 -0.15
N VAL A 88 7.25 -6.68 -1.43
CA VAL A 88 6.63 -7.55 -2.43
C VAL A 88 7.54 -8.74 -2.76
N GLU A 89 8.86 -8.50 -2.87
CA GLU A 89 9.85 -9.51 -3.26
C GLU A 89 10.56 -10.16 -2.07
N GLU A 90 10.48 -9.59 -0.87
CA GLU A 90 11.19 -10.05 0.33
C GLU A 90 10.85 -11.50 0.72
N LYS A 91 9.62 -11.93 0.48
CA LYS A 91 9.17 -13.30 0.74
C LYS A 91 8.51 -13.89 -0.50
N SER A 92 8.75 -15.18 -0.74
CA SER A 92 8.06 -15.87 -1.82
C SER A 92 6.55 -15.92 -1.59
N LEU A 93 5.77 -15.95 -2.67
CA LEU A 93 4.31 -16.11 -2.60
C LEU A 93 3.92 -17.34 -1.77
N LYS A 94 4.64 -18.45 -1.94
CA LYS A 94 4.41 -19.67 -1.17
C LYS A 94 4.56 -19.41 0.34
N SER A 95 5.65 -18.76 0.76
CA SER A 95 5.88 -18.45 2.18
C SER A 95 4.77 -17.56 2.76
N LYS A 96 4.29 -16.56 2.00
CA LYS A 96 3.18 -15.70 2.42
C LYS A 96 1.87 -16.48 2.56
N ILE A 97 1.60 -17.42 1.64
CA ILE A 97 0.43 -18.31 1.70
C ILE A 97 0.52 -19.25 2.91
N ASP A 98 1.69 -19.83 3.17
CA ASP A 98 1.89 -20.73 4.31
C ASP A 98 1.58 -19.99 5.63
N ILE A 99 2.06 -18.76 5.78
CA ILE A 99 1.76 -17.91 6.95
C ILE A 99 0.26 -17.57 7.04
N LEU A 100 -0.40 -17.25 5.94
CA LEU A 100 -1.85 -16.99 5.95
C LEU A 100 -2.65 -18.22 6.40
N ASN A 101 -2.21 -19.43 6.03
CA ASN A 101 -2.81 -20.68 6.51
C ASN A 101 -2.57 -20.87 8.02
N GLU A 102 -1.39 -20.57 8.53
CA GLU A 102 -1.12 -20.61 9.99
C GLU A 102 -2.00 -19.62 10.76
N ILE A 103 -2.15 -18.40 10.25
CA ILE A 103 -3.03 -17.37 10.80
C ILE A 103 -4.48 -17.85 10.86
N ASN A 104 -4.97 -18.41 9.76
CA ASN A 104 -6.32 -18.96 9.68
C ASN A 104 -6.54 -20.09 10.70
N ASN A 105 -5.60 -21.03 10.78
CA ASN A 105 -5.67 -22.15 11.70
C ASN A 105 -5.67 -21.69 13.16
N TYR A 106 -4.79 -20.75 13.49
CA TYR A 106 -4.71 -20.17 14.83
C TYR A 106 -6.01 -19.43 15.20
N ALA A 107 -6.47 -18.52 14.33
CA ALA A 107 -7.70 -17.77 14.61
C ALA A 107 -8.91 -18.69 14.83
N ARG A 108 -9.00 -19.81 14.09
CA ARG A 108 -10.04 -20.83 14.29
C ARG A 108 -9.88 -21.62 15.58
N SER A 109 -8.66 -21.78 16.07
CA SER A 109 -8.40 -22.49 17.32
C SER A 109 -8.73 -21.69 18.58
N LEU A 110 -8.95 -20.36 18.47
CA LEU A 110 -9.23 -19.49 19.61
C LEU A 110 -10.53 -19.85 20.31
N ASP A 111 -11.58 -20.19 19.55
CA ASP A 111 -12.87 -20.61 20.11
C ASP A 111 -13.73 -21.34 19.07
N SER A 112 -14.59 -22.25 19.53
CA SER A 112 -15.52 -23.02 18.67
C SER A 112 -16.61 -22.16 18.00
N SER A 113 -16.84 -20.95 18.49
CA SER A 113 -17.76 -19.96 17.91
C SER A 113 -17.21 -19.34 16.64
N VAL A 114 -15.89 -19.43 16.36
CA VAL A 114 -15.30 -18.91 15.13
C VAL A 114 -15.78 -19.71 13.93
N LYS A 115 -16.48 -19.04 13.01
CA LYS A 115 -17.09 -19.68 11.82
C LYS A 115 -16.36 -19.32 10.52
N GLN A 116 -15.85 -18.10 10.41
CA GLN A 116 -15.12 -17.67 9.23
C GLN A 116 -13.91 -16.81 9.63
N VAL A 117 -12.84 -17.00 8.93
CA VAL A 117 -11.62 -16.20 9.06
C VAL A 117 -11.21 -15.71 7.69
N THR A 118 -10.99 -14.41 7.57
CA THR A 118 -10.37 -13.78 6.41
C THR A 118 -9.08 -13.12 6.84
N ALA A 119 -7.99 -13.40 6.14
CA ALA A 119 -6.70 -12.77 6.38
C ALA A 119 -6.12 -12.26 5.05
N ASN A 120 -5.49 -11.09 5.08
CA ASN A 120 -4.87 -10.56 3.88
C ASN A 120 -3.55 -9.85 4.15
N PHE A 121 -2.66 -9.96 3.17
CA PHE A 121 -1.45 -9.16 3.04
C PHE A 121 -1.60 -8.18 1.90
N LEU A 122 -1.20 -6.93 2.14
CA LEU A 122 -0.97 -5.91 1.14
C LEU A 122 0.48 -5.47 1.22
N GLY A 123 1.19 -5.50 0.09
CA GLY A 123 2.54 -4.97 -0.05
C GLY A 123 2.63 -3.99 -1.19
N GLU A 124 3.35 -2.90 -0.99
CA GLU A 124 3.65 -1.91 -2.03
C GLU A 124 5.11 -1.47 -1.91
N LYS A 125 5.78 -1.39 -3.03
CA LYS A 125 7.05 -0.68 -3.19
C LYS A 125 6.85 0.42 -4.21
N LYS A 126 7.05 1.66 -3.79
CA LYS A 126 6.95 2.83 -4.65
C LYS A 126 8.30 3.52 -4.74
N ASN A 127 8.83 3.65 -5.96
CA ASN A 127 10.02 4.40 -6.27
C ASN A 127 9.61 5.73 -6.92
N ILE A 128 10.10 6.83 -6.38
CA ILE A 128 9.76 8.17 -6.84
C ILE A 128 11.04 8.92 -7.18
N GLU A 129 11.01 9.61 -8.31
CA GLU A 129 12.05 10.57 -8.68
C GLU A 129 11.42 11.91 -9.06
N ILE A 130 11.92 13.00 -8.47
CA ILE A 130 11.42 14.35 -8.73
C ILE A 130 12.60 15.22 -9.18
N LEU A 131 12.52 15.69 -10.43
CA LEU A 131 13.46 16.68 -10.97
C LEU A 131 12.77 18.04 -11.03
N ARG A 132 13.32 19.01 -10.31
CA ARG A 132 12.83 20.41 -10.31
C ARG A 132 13.68 21.30 -11.21
N SER A 133 13.08 22.41 -11.65
CA SER A 133 13.83 23.51 -12.25
C SER A 133 14.90 24.00 -11.24
N GLY A 134 16.12 24.19 -11.72
CA GLY A 134 17.25 24.50 -10.83
C GLY A 134 18.11 23.28 -10.45
N GLY A 135 17.85 22.11 -11.06
CA GLY A 135 18.70 20.92 -10.97
C GLY A 135 18.53 20.11 -9.67
N GLN A 136 17.53 20.40 -8.86
CA GLN A 136 17.25 19.57 -7.67
C GLN A 136 16.67 18.22 -8.09
N LEU A 137 17.35 17.15 -7.73
CA LEU A 137 16.89 15.77 -7.88
C LEU A 137 16.61 15.17 -6.52
N LEU A 138 15.42 14.62 -6.36
CA LEU A 138 14.95 13.97 -5.15
C LEU A 138 14.52 12.55 -5.52
N ASN A 139 15.07 11.56 -4.82
CA ASN A 139 14.71 10.16 -4.97
C ASN A 139 14.11 9.66 -3.65
N ASP A 140 13.06 8.90 -3.70
CA ASP A 140 12.42 8.34 -2.51
C ASP A 140 11.92 6.93 -2.80
N GLU A 141 12.27 6.01 -1.92
CA GLU A 141 11.81 4.63 -1.95
C GLU A 141 10.86 4.41 -0.78
N ARG A 142 9.62 4.01 -1.09
CA ARG A 142 8.53 3.94 -0.11
C ARG A 142 7.98 2.52 -0.04
N PRO A 143 8.50 1.68 0.87
CA PRO A 143 7.82 0.44 1.20
C PRO A 143 6.52 0.74 1.94
N LEU A 144 5.52 -0.09 1.77
CA LEU A 144 4.30 -0.06 2.54
C LEU A 144 3.77 -1.48 2.68
N VAL A 145 3.45 -1.88 3.90
CA VAL A 145 2.81 -3.16 4.17
C VAL A 145 1.56 -2.96 5.00
N ARG A 146 0.58 -3.83 4.78
CA ARG A 146 -0.60 -3.96 5.61
C ARG A 146 -0.95 -5.42 5.77
N PHE A 147 -1.29 -5.79 7.00
CA PHE A 147 -1.78 -7.09 7.38
C PHE A 147 -3.10 -6.93 8.15
N ASN A 148 -4.15 -7.58 7.70
CA ASN A 148 -5.45 -7.53 8.37
C ASN A 148 -5.97 -8.95 8.61
N VAL A 149 -6.69 -9.11 9.72
CA VAL A 149 -7.45 -10.30 10.07
C VAL A 149 -8.89 -9.90 10.39
N SER A 150 -9.82 -10.66 9.86
CA SER A 150 -11.25 -10.57 10.16
C SER A 150 -11.70 -11.92 10.68
N VAL A 151 -12.35 -11.92 11.83
CA VAL A 151 -12.90 -13.11 12.49
C VAL A 151 -14.40 -12.95 12.64
N MET A 152 -15.18 -13.87 12.09
CA MET A 152 -16.61 -13.95 12.31
C MET A 152 -16.91 -15.04 13.35
N VAL A 153 -17.63 -14.68 14.40
CA VAL A 153 -18.10 -15.57 15.44
C VAL A 153 -19.62 -15.73 15.38
N GLU A 154 -20.12 -16.91 15.79
CA GLU A 154 -21.55 -17.20 15.86
C GLU A 154 -21.90 -17.85 17.20
N LYS A 155 -22.92 -17.32 17.88
CA LYS A 155 -23.48 -17.89 19.12
C LYS A 155 -24.99 -17.68 19.16
N ASN A 156 -25.74 -18.75 19.38
CA ASN A 156 -27.19 -18.70 19.46
C ASN A 156 -27.88 -18.06 18.24
N GLY A 157 -27.34 -18.29 17.04
CA GLY A 157 -27.85 -17.72 15.79
C GLY A 157 -27.45 -16.24 15.52
N ARG A 158 -26.81 -15.57 16.47
CA ARG A 158 -26.24 -14.25 16.27
C ARG A 158 -24.82 -14.36 15.72
N LYS A 159 -24.53 -13.58 14.66
CA LYS A 159 -23.21 -13.51 14.02
C LYS A 159 -22.65 -12.11 14.17
N GLU A 160 -21.40 -12.03 14.54
CA GLU A 160 -20.69 -10.76 14.65
C GLU A 160 -19.28 -10.91 14.10
N THR A 161 -18.73 -9.81 13.58
CA THR A 161 -17.41 -9.78 12.99
C THR A 161 -16.52 -8.76 13.70
N GLY A 162 -15.30 -9.16 13.99
CA GLY A 162 -14.25 -8.28 14.44
C GLY A 162 -13.13 -8.22 13.40
N VAL A 163 -12.60 -7.05 13.19
CA VAL A 163 -11.50 -6.79 12.24
C VAL A 163 -10.41 -6.04 12.97
N TYR A 164 -9.19 -6.52 12.80
CA TYR A 164 -8.02 -5.80 13.27
C TYR A 164 -6.91 -5.84 12.23
N GLY A 165 -6.15 -4.76 12.10
CA GLY A 165 -5.09 -4.67 11.11
C GLY A 165 -3.93 -3.80 11.58
N VAL A 166 -2.75 -4.17 11.12
CA VAL A 166 -1.50 -3.47 11.35
C VAL A 166 -0.82 -3.18 10.02
N GLY A 167 0.04 -2.18 10.00
CA GLY A 167 0.77 -1.83 8.79
C GLY A 167 1.73 -0.68 9.01
N GLY A 168 2.59 -0.44 8.04
CA GLY A 168 3.58 0.62 8.11
C GLY A 168 4.54 0.61 6.93
N ARG A 169 5.45 1.59 6.91
CA ARG A 169 6.51 1.70 5.90
C ARG A 169 7.73 0.89 6.34
N GLN A 170 7.58 -0.42 6.30
CA GLN A 170 8.56 -1.37 6.80
C GLN A 170 8.35 -2.77 6.18
N SER A 171 9.19 -3.75 6.56
CA SER A 171 9.03 -5.15 6.19
C SER A 171 7.80 -5.79 6.85
N TYR A 172 7.26 -6.84 6.23
CA TYR A 172 6.32 -7.75 6.87
C TYR A 172 6.89 -8.43 8.12
N ASP A 173 8.21 -8.63 8.20
CA ASP A 173 8.86 -9.36 9.30
C ASP A 173 8.54 -8.77 10.66
N VAL A 174 8.38 -7.45 10.77
CA VAL A 174 7.98 -6.79 12.02
C VAL A 174 6.68 -7.38 12.60
N TYR A 175 5.78 -7.83 11.74
CA TYR A 175 4.49 -8.40 12.14
C TYR A 175 4.48 -9.92 12.15
N LEU A 176 5.35 -10.56 11.37
CA LEU A 176 5.34 -12.01 11.16
C LEU A 176 6.32 -12.74 12.07
N GLU A 177 7.44 -12.11 12.44
CA GLU A 177 8.41 -12.70 13.35
C GLU A 177 7.88 -12.82 14.79
N ASN A 178 8.43 -13.80 15.52
CA ASN A 178 8.08 -14.05 16.92
C ASN A 178 6.56 -14.17 17.15
N GLU A 179 5.84 -14.65 16.14
CA GLU A 179 4.38 -14.84 16.21
C GLU A 179 3.58 -13.57 16.55
N ASN A 180 4.11 -12.37 16.24
CA ASN A 180 3.43 -11.09 16.48
C ASN A 180 2.06 -11.01 15.80
N TRP A 181 1.84 -11.76 14.69
CA TRP A 181 0.56 -11.87 14.00
C TRP A 181 -0.53 -12.52 14.88
N LYS A 182 -0.18 -13.31 15.91
CA LYS A 182 -1.15 -13.87 16.85
C LYS A 182 -1.93 -12.77 17.58
N LYS A 183 -1.26 -11.70 17.98
CA LYS A 183 -1.90 -10.53 18.62
C LYS A 183 -2.95 -9.89 17.73
N VAL A 184 -2.74 -9.91 16.39
CA VAL A 184 -3.72 -9.38 15.42
C VAL A 184 -4.96 -10.27 15.38
N CYS A 185 -4.78 -11.59 15.43
CA CYS A 185 -5.88 -12.56 15.52
C CYS A 185 -6.66 -12.42 16.83
N ASP A 186 -5.94 -12.35 17.96
CA ASP A 186 -6.54 -12.22 19.28
C ASP A 186 -7.39 -10.96 19.40
N GLU A 187 -6.89 -9.85 18.84
CA GLU A 187 -7.61 -8.59 18.88
C GLU A 187 -8.84 -8.59 17.95
N ALA A 188 -8.74 -9.18 16.76
CA ALA A 188 -9.88 -9.36 15.86
C ALA A 188 -10.96 -10.24 16.53
N PHE A 189 -10.56 -11.33 17.18
CA PHE A 189 -11.47 -12.20 17.95
C PHE A 189 -12.09 -11.49 19.13
N ARG A 190 -11.30 -10.74 19.91
CA ARG A 190 -11.79 -9.92 21.03
C ARG A 190 -12.86 -8.92 20.57
N ILE A 191 -12.65 -8.24 19.46
CA ILE A 191 -13.63 -7.31 18.89
C ILE A 191 -14.92 -8.06 18.50
N ALA A 192 -14.81 -9.21 17.83
CA ALA A 192 -15.96 -10.00 17.41
C ALA A 192 -16.80 -10.46 18.63
N THR A 193 -16.16 -10.96 19.67
CA THR A 193 -16.83 -11.42 20.91
C THR A 193 -17.43 -10.27 21.70
N THR A 194 -16.77 -9.14 21.78
CA THR A 194 -17.32 -7.91 22.39
C THR A 194 -18.59 -7.46 21.66
N ASN A 195 -18.58 -7.49 20.32
CA ASN A 195 -19.77 -7.16 19.54
C ASN A 195 -20.91 -8.17 19.77
N LEU A 196 -20.57 -9.45 19.93
CA LEU A 196 -21.55 -10.50 20.18
C LEU A 196 -22.30 -10.30 21.52
N ASP A 197 -21.61 -9.82 22.55
CA ASP A 197 -22.17 -9.53 23.87
C ASP A 197 -22.78 -8.12 23.93
N SER A 198 -22.66 -7.31 22.92
CA SER A 198 -23.21 -5.95 22.90
C SER A 198 -24.73 -5.94 22.85
N LYS A 199 -25.32 -4.92 23.48
CA LYS A 199 -26.76 -4.64 23.43
C LYS A 199 -27.02 -3.41 22.57
N PRO A 200 -28.20 -3.33 21.92
CA PRO A 200 -28.58 -2.08 21.23
C PRO A 200 -28.57 -0.92 22.23
N SER A 201 -28.03 0.22 21.81
CA SER A 201 -28.13 1.44 22.58
C SER A 201 -29.61 1.83 22.75
N PRO A 202 -30.05 2.28 23.94
CA PRO A 202 -31.37 2.86 24.08
C PRO A 202 -31.48 4.09 23.17
N ALA A 203 -32.68 4.32 22.63
CA ALA A 203 -32.96 5.56 21.95
C ALA A 203 -32.82 6.72 22.97
N GLY A 204 -32.04 7.72 22.60
CA GLY A 204 -31.77 8.89 23.42
C GLY A 204 -31.60 10.11 22.56
N GLU A 205 -31.88 11.29 23.13
CA GLU A 205 -31.53 12.57 22.55
C GLU A 205 -30.03 12.86 22.73
#